data_8a925383926718966e1a31190ab9ec92
#
_entry.id   8a925383926718966e1a31190ab9ec92
#
_cell.length_a   1.000
_cell.length_b   1.000
_cell.length_c   1.000
_cell.angle_alpha   90.00
_cell.angle_beta   90.00
_cell.angle_gamma   90.00
#
_symmetry.space_group_name_H-M   'P 1'
#
loop_
_entity.id
_entity.type
_entity.pdbx_description
1 polymer ?
#
loop_
_entity_poly.entity_id
_entity_poly.type
_entity_poly.pdbx_seq_one_letter_code
_entity_poly.pdbx_strand_id
1 'polypeptide(L)'
;MELIFKKKYEKLSDKEIVVLITDEKKHDEEAATYLLWDRYSPLLHKLFLDIIKDMEWYDYAVESLFIYLRGEDGEWHKLSAFEWRSSFGYWFKRTSFRHFLDIRKKLIEDGEITVSIDNDDSEKPSIQLSDPDIERNRQKAILMEAIAKLEDLDQRFVVLKRLQGYSSKEIAELMQQSWDKHGIVRMDKGKRVIPTSGYVDVRMQRAKEELRKLIVTID
;
A
#
# COMPACT_ATOMS: atom_id res chain seq x y z
N MET A 1 -1.43 -6.62 -31.29
CA MET A 1 -2.70 -6.62 -30.52
C MET A 1 -2.48 -6.25 -29.04
N GLU A 2 -1.45 -6.73 -28.36
CA GLU A 2 -1.14 -6.44 -26.93
C GLU A 2 -1.08 -4.96 -26.51
N LEU A 3 -0.49 -4.09 -27.33
CA LEU A 3 -0.31 -2.66 -27.00
C LEU A 3 -1.62 -1.84 -26.97
N ILE A 4 -2.67 -2.31 -27.63
CA ILE A 4 -3.95 -1.58 -27.71
C ILE A 4 -4.78 -1.82 -26.44
N PHE A 5 -4.76 -3.04 -25.91
CA PHE A 5 -5.50 -3.42 -24.69
C PHE A 5 -4.96 -2.73 -23.46
N LYS A 6 -3.65 -2.65 -23.32
CA LYS A 6 -3.00 -1.97 -22.19
C LYS A 6 -3.46 -0.53 -22.02
N LYS A 7 -3.54 0.22 -23.12
CA LYS A 7 -3.99 1.63 -23.12
C LYS A 7 -5.45 1.82 -22.68
N LYS A 8 -6.32 0.82 -22.95
CA LYS A 8 -7.76 0.89 -22.63
C LYS A 8 -7.97 0.88 -21.11
N TYR A 9 -7.24 0.04 -20.38
CA TYR A 9 -7.47 -0.18 -18.95
C TYR A 9 -6.48 0.56 -18.03
N GLU A 10 -5.36 1.07 -18.56
CA GLU A 10 -4.28 1.68 -17.77
C GLU A 10 -4.74 2.85 -16.90
N LYS A 11 -5.71 3.63 -17.38
CA LYS A 11 -6.25 4.81 -16.68
C LYS A 11 -7.38 4.49 -15.70
N LEU A 12 -7.90 3.27 -15.74
CA LEU A 12 -9.01 2.85 -14.88
C LEU A 12 -8.50 2.49 -13.50
N SER A 13 -9.29 2.79 -12.48
CA SER A 13 -9.06 2.30 -11.11
C SER A 13 -9.35 0.80 -11.02
N ASP A 14 -8.86 0.14 -9.97
CA ASP A 14 -9.19 -1.27 -9.71
C ASP A 14 -10.69 -1.52 -9.64
N LYS A 15 -11.42 -0.56 -9.04
CA LYS A 15 -12.88 -0.65 -8.92
C LYS A 15 -13.57 -0.65 -10.28
N GLU A 16 -13.14 0.24 -11.17
CA GLU A 16 -13.71 0.31 -12.53
C GLU A 16 -13.41 -0.96 -13.33
N ILE A 17 -12.18 -1.51 -13.19
CA ILE A 17 -11.81 -2.76 -13.86
C ILE A 17 -12.64 -3.93 -13.32
N VAL A 18 -12.77 -4.05 -12.00
CA VAL A 18 -13.58 -5.12 -11.39
C VAL A 18 -15.04 -5.02 -11.82
N VAL A 19 -15.60 -3.81 -11.90
CA VAL A 19 -16.97 -3.60 -12.42
C VAL A 19 -17.11 -4.09 -13.86
N LEU A 20 -16.11 -3.83 -14.72
CA LEU A 20 -16.16 -4.32 -16.12
C LEU A 20 -16.11 -5.85 -16.18
N ILE A 21 -15.34 -6.49 -15.31
CA ILE A 21 -15.22 -7.96 -15.24
C ILE A 21 -16.53 -8.58 -14.73
N THR A 22 -17.15 -7.96 -13.73
CA THR A 22 -18.33 -8.49 -13.03
C THR A 22 -19.67 -8.02 -13.62
N ASP A 23 -19.66 -7.28 -14.74
CA ASP A 23 -20.88 -6.86 -15.44
C ASP A 23 -21.58 -8.08 -16.04
N GLU A 24 -22.73 -8.45 -15.47
CA GLU A 24 -23.55 -9.61 -15.87
C GLU A 24 -23.89 -9.69 -17.37
N LYS A 25 -23.79 -8.57 -18.07
CA LYS A 25 -24.13 -8.51 -19.51
C LYS A 25 -22.95 -8.76 -20.43
N LYS A 26 -21.71 -8.55 -19.96
CA LYS A 26 -20.53 -8.57 -20.84
C LYS A 26 -19.36 -9.38 -20.34
N HIS A 27 -19.16 -9.53 -19.03
CA HIS A 27 -17.98 -10.15 -18.41
C HIS A 27 -16.70 -9.87 -19.20
N ASP A 28 -16.12 -8.67 -19.03
CA ASP A 28 -14.95 -8.24 -19.82
C ASP A 28 -13.71 -9.09 -19.43
N GLU A 29 -13.54 -10.26 -20.08
CA GLU A 29 -12.39 -11.15 -19.87
C GLU A 29 -11.07 -10.50 -20.27
N GLU A 30 -11.09 -9.53 -21.19
CA GLU A 30 -9.89 -8.76 -21.54
C GLU A 30 -9.46 -7.86 -20.35
N ALA A 31 -10.43 -7.29 -19.62
CA ALA A 31 -10.15 -6.55 -18.40
C ALA A 31 -9.56 -7.45 -17.30
N ALA A 32 -10.04 -8.70 -17.19
CA ALA A 32 -9.49 -9.68 -16.26
C ALA A 32 -8.07 -10.10 -16.65
N THR A 33 -7.83 -10.34 -17.93
CA THR A 33 -6.49 -10.61 -18.47
C THR A 33 -5.55 -9.45 -18.17
N TYR A 34 -5.94 -8.21 -18.46
CA TYR A 34 -5.14 -7.04 -18.12
C TYR A 34 -4.85 -6.96 -16.61
N LEU A 35 -5.83 -7.26 -15.75
CA LEU A 35 -5.67 -7.22 -14.30
C LEU A 35 -4.57 -8.17 -13.82
N LEU A 36 -4.53 -9.40 -14.32
CA LEU A 36 -3.58 -10.43 -13.89
C LEU A 36 -2.21 -10.27 -14.59
N TRP A 37 -2.19 -10.21 -15.94
CA TRP A 37 -0.95 -10.30 -16.71
C TRP A 37 -0.22 -8.96 -16.90
N ASP A 38 -0.92 -7.82 -16.69
CA ASP A 38 -0.28 -6.49 -16.77
C ASP A 38 -0.22 -5.81 -15.40
N ARG A 39 -1.38 -5.49 -14.83
CA ARG A 39 -1.44 -4.61 -13.65
C ARG A 39 -0.85 -5.24 -12.40
N TYR A 40 -1.20 -6.49 -12.11
CA TYR A 40 -0.75 -7.22 -10.92
C TYR A 40 0.34 -8.26 -11.22
N SER A 41 0.83 -8.36 -12.45
CA SER A 41 1.90 -9.27 -12.84
C SER A 41 3.14 -9.15 -11.93
N PRO A 42 3.66 -7.96 -11.59
CA PRO A 42 4.83 -7.87 -10.70
C PRO A 42 4.56 -8.43 -9.30
N LEU A 43 3.34 -8.26 -8.80
CA LEU A 43 2.92 -8.82 -7.51
C LEU A 43 2.82 -10.34 -7.57
N LEU A 44 2.18 -10.87 -8.61
CA LEU A 44 2.00 -12.32 -8.80
C LEU A 44 3.35 -13.01 -8.98
N HIS A 45 4.24 -12.43 -9.78
CA HIS A 45 5.58 -12.94 -10.00
C HIS A 45 6.39 -13.03 -8.70
N LYS A 46 6.34 -11.97 -7.88
CA LYS A 46 7.00 -11.97 -6.57
C LYS A 46 6.41 -13.03 -5.64
N LEU A 47 5.07 -13.09 -5.50
CA LEU A 47 4.42 -14.08 -4.66
C LEU A 47 4.74 -15.51 -5.09
N PHE A 48 4.75 -15.74 -6.40
CA PHE A 48 5.04 -17.06 -6.96
C PHE A 48 6.47 -17.50 -6.62
N LEU A 49 7.47 -16.62 -6.81
CA LEU A 49 8.86 -16.89 -6.47
C LEU A 49 9.06 -17.15 -4.97
N ASP A 50 8.32 -16.41 -4.12
CA ASP A 50 8.40 -16.59 -2.66
C ASP A 50 7.82 -17.96 -2.23
N ILE A 51 6.84 -18.52 -2.96
CA ILE A 51 6.07 -19.71 -2.57
C ILE A 51 6.59 -20.97 -3.29
N ILE A 52 6.70 -20.96 -4.62
CA ILE A 52 6.97 -22.15 -5.44
C ILE A 52 8.43 -22.22 -5.88
N LYS A 53 9.07 -21.06 -6.12
CA LYS A 53 10.48 -20.89 -6.50
C LYS A 53 10.89 -21.47 -7.86
N ASP A 54 10.02 -22.19 -8.55
CA ASP A 54 10.27 -22.79 -9.85
C ASP A 54 9.42 -22.11 -10.93
N MET A 55 10.05 -21.29 -11.76
CA MET A 55 9.40 -20.47 -12.77
C MET A 55 8.73 -21.24 -13.90
N GLU A 56 9.03 -22.53 -14.06
CA GLU A 56 8.42 -23.38 -15.08
C GLU A 56 6.90 -23.46 -14.87
N TRP A 57 6.45 -23.38 -13.61
CA TRP A 57 5.05 -23.46 -13.23
C TRP A 57 4.32 -22.11 -13.15
N TYR A 58 4.99 -21.00 -13.48
CA TYR A 58 4.39 -19.67 -13.30
C TYR A 58 3.13 -19.45 -14.13
N ASP A 59 3.21 -19.73 -15.43
CA ASP A 59 2.07 -19.53 -16.34
C ASP A 59 0.90 -20.39 -15.93
N TYR A 60 1.13 -21.67 -15.61
CA TYR A 60 0.11 -22.57 -15.07
C TYR A 60 -0.55 -22.01 -13.80
N ALA A 61 0.23 -21.45 -12.89
CA ALA A 61 -0.29 -20.90 -11.64
C ALA A 61 -1.15 -19.66 -11.86
N VAL A 62 -0.77 -18.77 -12.80
CA VAL A 62 -1.53 -17.57 -13.13
C VAL A 62 -2.82 -17.92 -13.88
N GLU A 63 -2.77 -18.86 -14.83
CA GLU A 63 -3.97 -19.39 -15.51
C GLU A 63 -4.93 -20.06 -14.53
N SER A 64 -4.40 -20.88 -13.63
CA SER A 64 -5.18 -21.50 -12.55
C SER A 64 -5.86 -20.45 -11.66
N LEU A 65 -5.15 -19.37 -11.32
CA LEU A 65 -5.72 -18.25 -10.57
C LEU A 65 -6.83 -17.55 -11.35
N PHE A 66 -6.66 -17.33 -12.66
CA PHE A 66 -7.69 -16.77 -13.53
C PHE A 66 -8.96 -17.62 -13.50
N ILE A 67 -8.83 -18.95 -13.71
CA ILE A 67 -9.95 -19.88 -13.66
C ILE A 67 -10.61 -19.87 -12.27
N TYR A 68 -9.80 -19.85 -11.20
CA TYR A 68 -10.30 -19.78 -9.83
C TYR A 68 -11.12 -18.51 -9.56
N LEU A 69 -10.70 -17.36 -10.09
CA LEU A 69 -11.42 -16.09 -9.92
C LEU A 69 -12.68 -16.03 -10.79
N ARG A 70 -12.60 -16.59 -12.01
CA ARG A 70 -13.71 -16.64 -12.96
C ARG A 70 -14.85 -17.53 -12.44
N GLY A 71 -14.52 -18.63 -11.77
CA GLY A 71 -15.46 -19.66 -11.40
C GLY A 71 -15.82 -20.59 -12.57
N GLU A 72 -16.39 -21.75 -12.27
CA GLU A 72 -16.79 -22.74 -13.28
C GLU A 72 -17.94 -22.24 -14.17
N ASP A 73 -18.80 -21.39 -13.60
CA ASP A 73 -19.93 -20.77 -14.29
C ASP A 73 -19.56 -19.52 -15.09
N GLY A 74 -18.34 -19.00 -14.93
CA GLY A 74 -17.89 -17.79 -15.58
C GLY A 74 -18.41 -16.47 -14.98
N GLU A 75 -19.09 -16.52 -13.84
CA GLU A 75 -19.82 -15.38 -13.25
C GLU A 75 -18.96 -14.49 -12.32
N TRP A 76 -17.69 -14.78 -12.16
CA TRP A 76 -16.74 -13.99 -11.36
C TRP A 76 -17.19 -13.73 -9.91
N HIS A 77 -17.91 -14.68 -9.31
CA HIS A 77 -18.51 -14.52 -7.98
C HIS A 77 -17.51 -14.08 -6.90
N LYS A 78 -16.24 -14.49 -6.99
CA LYS A 78 -15.22 -14.07 -6.02
C LYS A 78 -14.88 -12.59 -6.10
N LEU A 79 -14.89 -12.03 -7.31
CA LEU A 79 -14.68 -10.60 -7.52
C LEU A 79 -15.94 -9.80 -7.14
N SER A 80 -17.12 -10.31 -7.51
CA SER A 80 -18.42 -9.67 -7.17
C SER A 80 -18.65 -9.62 -5.67
N ALA A 81 -18.22 -10.65 -4.92
CA ALA A 81 -18.33 -10.72 -3.48
C ALA A 81 -17.34 -9.85 -2.71
N PHE A 82 -16.41 -9.17 -3.41
CA PHE A 82 -15.46 -8.28 -2.75
C PHE A 82 -16.11 -6.98 -2.32
N GLU A 83 -16.27 -6.79 -1.02
CA GLU A 83 -17.06 -5.68 -0.42
C GLU A 83 -16.32 -4.35 -0.30
N TRP A 84 -15.11 -4.23 -0.85
CA TRP A 84 -14.29 -3.00 -0.81
C TRP A 84 -13.97 -2.49 0.61
N ARG A 85 -13.96 -3.38 1.62
CA ARG A 85 -13.56 -3.05 3.01
C ARG A 85 -12.05 -2.85 3.16
N SER A 86 -11.27 -3.29 2.19
CA SER A 86 -9.83 -3.10 2.09
C SER A 86 -9.46 -2.66 0.68
N SER A 87 -8.18 -2.33 0.41
CA SER A 87 -7.74 -2.13 -0.96
C SER A 87 -7.87 -3.43 -1.76
N PHE A 88 -8.20 -3.30 -3.04
CA PHE A 88 -8.27 -4.45 -3.95
C PHE A 88 -6.93 -5.20 -4.02
N GLY A 89 -5.82 -4.46 -4.12
CA GLY A 89 -4.48 -5.04 -4.16
C GLY A 89 -4.16 -5.92 -2.95
N TYR A 90 -4.61 -5.53 -1.74
CA TYR A 90 -4.44 -6.35 -0.55
C TYR A 90 -5.27 -7.64 -0.60
N TRP A 91 -6.55 -7.52 -0.91
CA TRP A 91 -7.42 -8.67 -1.06
C TRP A 91 -6.90 -9.62 -2.13
N PHE A 92 -6.49 -9.07 -3.29
CA PHE A 92 -5.96 -9.82 -4.41
C PHE A 92 -4.65 -10.55 -4.04
N LYS A 93 -3.71 -9.86 -3.36
CA LYS A 93 -2.50 -10.47 -2.83
C LYS A 93 -2.80 -11.65 -1.93
N ARG A 94 -3.73 -11.50 -0.99
CA ARG A 94 -4.11 -12.56 -0.04
C ARG A 94 -4.76 -13.75 -0.74
N THR A 95 -5.63 -13.49 -1.71
CA THR A 95 -6.31 -14.50 -2.51
C THR A 95 -5.32 -15.28 -3.36
N SER A 96 -4.44 -14.59 -4.08
CA SER A 96 -3.40 -15.19 -4.92
C SER A 96 -2.40 -15.99 -4.08
N PHE A 97 -2.00 -15.48 -2.92
CA PHE A 97 -1.10 -16.18 -2.00
C PHE A 97 -1.67 -17.54 -1.57
N ARG A 98 -2.93 -17.57 -1.14
CA ARG A 98 -3.59 -18.82 -0.74
C ARG A 98 -3.69 -19.81 -1.91
N HIS A 99 -4.08 -19.29 -3.06
CA HIS A 99 -4.19 -20.10 -4.26
C HIS A 99 -2.84 -20.72 -4.68
N PHE A 100 -1.76 -19.95 -4.62
CA PHE A 100 -0.41 -20.47 -4.93
C PHE A 100 0.10 -21.46 -3.88
N LEU A 101 -0.30 -21.34 -2.62
CA LEU A 101 -0.03 -22.39 -1.61
C LEU A 101 -0.75 -23.69 -1.94
N ASP A 102 -2.01 -23.62 -2.39
CA ASP A 102 -2.77 -24.79 -2.80
C ASP A 102 -2.14 -25.46 -4.04
N ILE A 103 -1.69 -24.66 -5.00
CA ILE A 103 -0.95 -25.17 -6.17
C ILE A 103 0.36 -25.83 -5.73
N ARG A 104 1.16 -25.18 -4.87
CA ARG A 104 2.40 -25.75 -4.36
C ARG A 104 2.18 -27.10 -3.71
N LYS A 105 1.14 -27.20 -2.88
CA LYS A 105 0.77 -28.47 -2.22
C LYS A 105 0.48 -29.56 -3.25
N LYS A 106 -0.31 -29.24 -4.27
CA LYS A 106 -0.65 -30.16 -5.36
C LYS A 106 0.60 -30.60 -6.15
N LEU A 107 1.48 -29.65 -6.53
CA LEU A 107 2.72 -29.98 -7.25
C LEU A 107 3.66 -30.87 -6.43
N ILE A 108 3.68 -30.75 -5.11
CA ILE A 108 4.43 -31.63 -4.21
C ILE A 108 3.79 -33.03 -4.17
N GLU A 109 2.47 -33.11 -4.05
CA GLU A 109 1.72 -34.37 -4.03
C GLU A 109 1.86 -35.12 -5.35
N ASP A 110 1.89 -34.42 -6.48
CA ASP A 110 2.07 -34.99 -7.82
C ASP A 110 3.56 -35.32 -8.13
N GLY A 111 4.49 -34.94 -7.24
CA GLY A 111 5.94 -35.21 -7.40
C GLY A 111 6.66 -34.28 -8.40
N GLU A 112 6.00 -33.22 -8.85
CA GLU A 112 6.54 -32.28 -9.84
C GLU A 112 7.58 -31.32 -9.24
N ILE A 113 7.46 -31.02 -7.94
CA ILE A 113 8.46 -30.26 -7.20
C ILE A 113 8.88 -30.99 -5.93
N THR A 114 10.19 -30.95 -5.63
CA THR A 114 10.73 -31.54 -4.40
C THR A 114 10.83 -30.53 -3.29
N VAL A 115 10.44 -30.93 -2.08
CA VAL A 115 10.72 -30.13 -0.88
C VAL A 115 12.16 -30.46 -0.44
N SER A 116 13.05 -29.48 -0.46
CA SER A 116 14.38 -29.65 0.13
C SER A 116 14.22 -29.90 1.63
N ILE A 117 14.68 -31.06 2.12
CA ILE A 117 14.57 -31.50 3.51
C ILE A 117 15.38 -30.61 4.49
N ASP A 118 16.25 -29.74 3.97
CA ASP A 118 17.14 -28.90 4.75
C ASP A 118 16.48 -27.68 5.45
N ASN A 119 15.17 -27.52 5.36
CA ASN A 119 14.42 -26.49 6.09
C ASN A 119 13.21 -27.07 6.79
N ASP A 120 13.41 -28.13 7.58
CA ASP A 120 12.44 -28.59 8.58
C ASP A 120 12.63 -27.82 9.91
N ASP A 121 12.65 -26.52 9.79
CA ASP A 121 12.15 -25.67 10.86
C ASP A 121 10.79 -25.19 10.37
N SER A 122 9.78 -25.65 11.05
CA SER A 122 8.38 -25.33 10.95
C SER A 122 8.08 -23.83 11.15
N GLU A 123 8.83 -22.99 10.50
CA GLU A 123 8.37 -21.67 10.17
C GLU A 123 7.31 -21.85 9.07
N LYS A 124 6.04 -22.01 9.51
CA LYS A 124 4.93 -21.46 8.75
C LYS A 124 5.49 -20.22 8.11
N PRO A 125 5.49 -20.09 6.75
CA PRO A 125 5.96 -18.86 6.17
C PRO A 125 5.21 -17.74 6.87
N SER A 126 5.87 -17.13 7.83
CA SER A 126 5.40 -15.91 8.47
C SER A 126 5.69 -14.79 7.48
N ILE A 127 5.18 -14.95 6.26
CA ILE A 127 4.79 -13.79 5.52
C ILE A 127 3.66 -13.26 6.38
N GLN A 128 4.05 -12.44 7.35
CA GLN A 128 3.11 -11.54 7.96
C GLN A 128 2.54 -10.78 6.77
N LEU A 129 1.37 -11.25 6.33
CA LEU A 129 0.47 -10.50 5.47
C LEU A 129 -0.02 -9.36 6.37
N SER A 130 0.92 -8.51 6.80
CA SER A 130 0.54 -7.23 7.33
C SER A 130 -0.21 -6.58 6.17
N ASP A 131 -1.48 -6.37 6.41
CA ASP A 131 -2.30 -5.57 5.50
C ASP A 131 -1.51 -4.30 5.25
N PRO A 132 -1.10 -3.98 4.01
CA PRO A 132 -0.43 -2.72 3.73
C PRO A 132 -1.25 -1.55 4.25
N ASP A 133 -2.58 -1.69 4.31
CA ASP A 133 -3.46 -0.69 4.88
C ASP A 133 -3.48 -0.76 6.42
N ILE A 134 -3.39 -1.94 7.04
CA ILE A 134 -3.21 -2.07 8.50
C ILE A 134 -1.82 -1.55 8.88
N GLU A 135 -0.76 -1.96 8.18
CA GLU A 135 0.59 -1.48 8.45
C GLU A 135 0.70 0.02 8.18
N ARG A 136 0.14 0.52 7.09
CA ARG A 136 0.08 1.96 6.80
C ARG A 136 -0.75 2.71 7.84
N ASN A 137 -1.87 2.14 8.30
CA ASN A 137 -2.70 2.74 9.34
C ASN A 137 -1.98 2.69 10.70
N ARG A 138 -1.26 1.60 11.01
CA ARG A 138 -0.40 1.52 12.20
C ARG A 138 0.71 2.56 12.14
N GLN A 139 1.47 2.63 11.04
CA GLN A 139 2.52 3.62 10.83
C GLN A 139 1.98 5.05 10.91
N LYS A 140 0.79 5.29 10.33
CA LYS A 140 0.11 6.58 10.45
C LYS A 140 -0.30 6.90 11.88
N ALA A 141 -0.80 5.92 12.63
CA ALA A 141 -1.17 6.08 14.04
C ALA A 141 0.07 6.39 14.89
N ILE A 142 1.16 5.64 14.73
CA ILE A 142 2.45 5.88 15.39
C ILE A 142 2.97 7.28 15.06
N LEU A 143 2.96 7.68 13.79
CA LEU A 143 3.37 9.02 13.37
C LEU A 143 2.51 10.11 14.02
N MET A 144 1.18 9.95 14.03
CA MET A 144 0.27 10.93 14.64
C MET A 144 0.45 11.02 16.15
N GLU A 145 0.71 9.90 16.81
CA GLU A 145 1.03 9.87 18.24
C GLU A 145 2.38 10.57 18.53
N ALA A 146 3.41 10.29 17.73
CA ALA A 146 4.69 10.97 17.84
C ALA A 146 4.56 12.49 17.61
N ILE A 147 3.76 12.92 16.63
CA ILE A 147 3.47 14.35 16.39
C ILE A 147 2.76 14.96 17.60
N ALA A 148 1.82 14.24 18.22
CA ALA A 148 1.13 14.73 19.42
C ALA A 148 2.08 14.89 20.64
N LYS A 149 3.17 14.11 20.69
CA LYS A 149 4.20 14.19 21.74
C LYS A 149 5.26 15.28 21.51
N LEU A 150 5.30 15.92 20.31
CA LEU A 150 6.20 17.06 20.10
C LEU A 150 5.84 18.19 21.08
N GLU A 151 6.80 18.64 21.88
CA GLU A 151 6.60 19.71 22.86
C GLU A 151 6.49 21.09 22.19
N ASP A 152 7.26 21.32 21.12
CA ASP A 152 7.26 22.58 20.37
C ASP A 152 6.02 22.67 19.47
N LEU A 153 5.09 23.54 19.83
CA LEU A 153 3.85 23.78 19.08
C LEU A 153 4.09 24.26 17.64
N ASP A 154 5.16 25.02 17.42
CA ASP A 154 5.51 25.51 16.08
C ASP A 154 6.01 24.36 15.20
N GLN A 155 6.79 23.43 15.78
CA GLN A 155 7.20 22.20 15.08
C GLN A 155 5.98 21.33 14.75
N ARG A 156 5.07 21.13 15.70
CA ARG A 156 3.83 20.37 15.49
C ARG A 156 2.99 20.98 14.35
N PHE A 157 2.81 22.31 14.38
CA PHE A 157 2.08 23.03 13.33
C PHE A 157 2.72 22.82 11.96
N VAL A 158 4.04 23.00 11.85
CA VAL A 158 4.77 22.86 10.59
C VAL A 158 4.63 21.42 10.04
N VAL A 159 4.79 20.40 10.87
CA VAL A 159 4.67 19.01 10.44
C VAL A 159 3.26 18.72 9.94
N LEU A 160 2.22 19.10 10.68
CA LEU A 160 0.83 18.88 10.29
C LEU A 160 0.49 19.55 8.96
N LYS A 161 0.94 20.81 8.77
CA LYS A 161 0.71 21.55 7.52
C LYS A 161 1.49 20.95 6.34
N ARG A 162 2.70 20.46 6.58
CA ARG A 162 3.48 19.76 5.55
C ARG A 162 2.81 18.45 5.12
N LEU A 163 2.24 17.68 6.05
CA LEU A 163 1.47 16.46 5.73
C LEU A 163 0.20 16.77 4.93
N GLN A 164 -0.35 17.97 5.05
CA GLN A 164 -1.47 18.47 4.25
C GLN A 164 -1.04 18.98 2.85
N GLY A 165 0.27 18.95 2.52
CA GLY A 165 0.79 19.31 1.21
C GLY A 165 1.21 20.78 1.05
N TYR A 166 1.13 21.62 2.10
CA TYR A 166 1.53 23.02 2.01
C TYR A 166 3.05 23.19 1.84
N SER A 167 3.45 24.16 1.03
CA SER A 167 4.85 24.60 0.86
C SER A 167 5.35 25.37 2.08
N SER A 168 6.67 25.52 2.24
CA SER A 168 7.25 26.30 3.35
C SER A 168 6.79 27.75 3.37
N LYS A 169 6.55 28.34 2.21
CA LYS A 169 6.03 29.70 2.09
C LYS A 169 4.60 29.81 2.60
N GLU A 170 3.71 28.93 2.14
CA GLU A 170 2.32 28.89 2.59
C GLU A 170 2.20 28.57 4.08
N ILE A 171 3.05 27.68 4.60
CA ILE A 171 3.09 27.37 6.04
C ILE A 171 3.50 28.62 6.84
N ALA A 172 4.48 29.37 6.37
CA ALA A 172 4.90 30.62 7.03
C ALA A 172 3.77 31.65 7.09
N GLU A 173 3.02 31.83 6.00
CA GLU A 173 1.86 32.70 5.94
C GLU A 173 0.74 32.24 6.89
N LEU A 174 0.40 30.94 6.88
CA LEU A 174 -0.59 30.36 7.79
C LEU A 174 -0.17 30.46 9.26
N MET A 175 1.13 30.30 9.54
CA MET A 175 1.67 30.43 10.89
C MET A 175 1.59 31.90 11.36
N GLN A 176 1.91 32.87 10.51
CA GLN A 176 1.77 34.29 10.83
C GLN A 176 0.31 34.63 11.15
N GLN A 177 -0.62 34.22 10.31
CA GLN A 177 -2.06 34.44 10.53
C GLN A 177 -2.52 33.81 11.86
N SER A 178 -2.07 32.58 12.16
CA SER A 178 -2.37 31.91 13.43
C SER A 178 -1.81 32.68 14.63
N TRP A 179 -0.57 33.17 14.57
CA TRP A 179 0.04 33.91 15.65
C TRP A 179 -0.68 35.27 15.89
N ASP A 180 -1.00 35.98 14.81
CA ASP A 180 -1.74 37.23 14.92
C ASP A 180 -3.13 37.06 15.49
N LYS A 181 -3.85 35.99 15.05
CA LYS A 181 -5.18 35.67 15.56
C LYS A 181 -5.19 35.31 17.05
N HIS A 182 -4.15 34.65 17.53
CA HIS A 182 -4.08 34.20 18.93
C HIS A 182 -3.19 35.06 19.81
N GLY A 183 -2.70 36.20 19.30
CA GLY A 183 -1.84 37.11 20.04
C GLY A 183 -0.47 36.51 20.42
N ILE A 184 0.03 35.55 19.64
CA ILE A 184 1.29 34.87 19.92
C ILE A 184 2.45 35.75 19.43
N VAL A 185 3.32 36.14 20.35
CA VAL A 185 4.55 36.90 20.05
C VAL A 185 5.74 36.00 20.38
N ARG A 186 6.53 35.70 19.38
CA ARG A 186 7.82 35.01 19.54
C ARG A 186 8.95 36.01 19.50
N MET A 187 9.90 35.88 20.41
CA MET A 187 11.09 36.74 20.47
C MET A 187 12.35 35.88 20.32
N ASP A 188 13.28 36.30 19.48
CA ASP A 188 14.62 35.74 19.40
C ASP A 188 15.65 36.85 19.46
N LYS A 189 16.59 36.75 20.41
CA LYS A 189 17.64 37.78 20.65
C LYS A 189 17.09 39.22 20.74
N GLY A 190 15.93 39.38 21.41
CA GLY A 190 15.29 40.69 21.59
C GLY A 190 14.55 41.23 20.35
N LYS A 191 14.46 40.48 19.27
CA LYS A 191 13.71 40.85 18.07
C LYS A 191 12.47 39.98 17.91
N ARG A 192 11.36 40.59 17.45
CA ARG A 192 10.16 39.85 17.11
C ARG A 192 10.44 38.93 15.93
N VAL A 193 10.12 37.62 16.10
CA VAL A 193 10.22 36.63 15.03
C VAL A 193 9.01 36.76 14.13
N ILE A 194 9.27 36.82 12.82
CA ILE A 194 8.26 36.73 11.79
C ILE A 194 8.51 35.39 11.07
N PRO A 195 7.51 34.52 10.95
CA PRO A 195 7.66 33.25 10.22
C PRO A 195 8.06 33.52 8.77
N THR A 196 9.15 32.91 8.35
CA THR A 196 9.62 32.89 6.97
C THR A 196 9.73 31.44 6.49
N SER A 197 9.88 31.21 5.20
CA SER A 197 10.14 29.85 4.67
C SER A 197 11.36 29.22 5.36
N GLY A 198 12.44 29.98 5.58
CA GLY A 198 13.62 29.50 6.29
C GLY A 198 13.33 29.15 7.76
N TYR A 199 12.48 29.92 8.46
CA TYR A 199 12.04 29.57 9.81
C TYR A 199 11.30 28.21 9.82
N VAL A 200 10.38 28.02 8.86
CA VAL A 200 9.61 26.77 8.70
C VAL A 200 10.54 25.59 8.43
N ASP A 201 11.53 25.76 7.55
CA ASP A 201 12.47 24.69 7.19
C ASP A 201 13.32 24.26 8.39
N VAL A 202 13.79 25.21 9.20
CA VAL A 202 14.53 24.92 10.45
C VAL A 202 13.64 24.18 11.44
N ARG A 203 12.38 24.62 11.62
CA ARG A 203 11.43 23.91 12.50
C ARG A 203 11.12 22.52 12.00
N MET A 204 10.96 22.34 10.70
CA MET A 204 10.74 21.03 10.09
C MET A 204 11.92 20.09 10.29
N GLN A 205 13.16 20.59 10.13
CA GLN A 205 14.36 19.78 10.37
C GLN A 205 14.44 19.30 11.82
N ARG A 206 14.25 20.20 12.78
CA ARG A 206 14.25 19.85 14.21
C ARG A 206 13.13 18.85 14.55
N ALA A 207 11.93 19.09 14.02
CA ALA A 207 10.82 18.17 14.20
C ALA A 207 11.12 16.75 13.67
N LYS A 208 11.78 16.63 12.51
CA LYS A 208 12.19 15.32 11.97
C LYS A 208 13.16 14.59 12.88
N GLU A 209 14.10 15.30 13.48
CA GLU A 209 15.08 14.71 14.41
C GLU A 209 14.41 14.22 15.69
N GLU A 210 13.46 14.99 16.22
CA GLU A 210 12.71 14.63 17.43
C GLU A 210 11.72 13.50 17.16
N LEU A 211 10.98 13.54 16.03
CA LEU A 211 10.08 12.48 15.63
C LEU A 211 10.79 11.13 15.45
N ARG A 212 12.00 11.11 14.89
CA ARG A 212 12.79 9.87 14.78
C ARG A 212 13.05 9.22 16.14
N LYS A 213 13.35 10.04 17.16
CA LYS A 213 13.57 9.53 18.53
C LYS A 213 12.27 9.02 19.15
N LEU A 214 11.17 9.76 18.98
CA LEU A 214 9.87 9.41 19.52
C LEU A 214 9.29 8.13 18.89
N ILE A 215 9.42 7.96 17.57
CA ILE A 215 8.94 6.77 16.86
C ILE A 215 9.64 5.50 17.37
N VAL A 216 10.97 5.55 17.53
CA VAL A 216 11.74 4.40 18.09
C VAL A 216 11.31 4.02 19.50
N THR A 217 10.73 4.96 20.25
CA THR A 217 10.26 4.71 21.63
C THR A 217 8.83 4.17 21.67
N ILE A 218 8.05 4.37 20.61
CA ILE A 218 6.64 3.94 20.50
C ILE A 218 6.53 2.55 19.85
N ASP A 219 7.48 2.17 19.00
CA ASP A 219 7.53 0.88 18.28
C ASP A 219 8.10 -0.22 19.17
#